data_1e1831cde9bc27eb9dc7fce01c9c8f89
#
_entry.id   1e1831cde9bc27eb9dc7fce01c9c8f89
#
_cell.length_a   1.000
_cell.length_b   1.000
_cell.length_c   1.000
_cell.angle_alpha   90.00
_cell.angle_beta   90.00
_cell.angle_gamma   90.00
#
_symmetry.space_group_name_H-M   'P 1'
#
loop_
_entity.id
_entity.type
_entity.pdbx_description
1 polymer ?
#
loop_
_entity_poly.entity_id
_entity_poly.type
_entity_poly.pdbx_seq_one_letter_code
_entity_poly.pdbx_strand_id
1 'polypeptide(L)'
;MRLAILDHGHRLRTKAPLGMIRLVSRQPVVDAVKLAFYRPEFYGGGALTNEAMRGPSAWSVGERELMAAYVSEVNRCPFCVAAHTATSNLCYGDHATAAATLADLETAPITEPLRATLRLLGRLTREHSVDAEDVRAVLATGVTAEQLKDALAVSLVFNITDRLANAFDFEVAGPAAIEAGARHLVKRGYG
;
A
#
# COMPACT_ATOMS: atom_id res chain seq x y z
N MET A 1 -10.96 16.36 8.41
CA MET A 1 -10.33 16.90 9.66
C MET A 1 -9.71 15.73 10.40
N ARG A 2 -8.39 15.73 10.51
CA ARG A 2 -7.62 14.69 11.19
C ARG A 2 -8.09 14.53 12.66
N LEU A 3 -8.33 13.31 13.08
CA LEU A 3 -8.85 13.06 14.43
C LEU A 3 -7.71 13.15 15.46
N ALA A 4 -7.90 14.00 16.47
CA ALA A 4 -6.94 14.20 17.58
C ALA A 4 -6.63 12.90 18.34
N ILE A 5 -7.45 11.86 18.20
CA ILE A 5 -7.27 10.55 18.82
C ILE A 5 -5.96 9.87 18.39
N LEU A 6 -5.47 10.16 17.17
CA LEU A 6 -4.20 9.65 16.68
C LEU A 6 -3.00 10.20 17.47
N ASP A 7 -3.15 11.35 18.13
CA ASP A 7 -2.08 11.98 18.89
C ASP A 7 -2.28 11.80 20.41
N HIS A 8 -3.52 11.78 20.88
CA HIS A 8 -3.84 11.86 22.32
C HIS A 8 -4.61 10.65 22.87
N GLY A 9 -5.21 9.81 22.01
CA GLY A 9 -6.06 8.69 22.42
C GLY A 9 -5.34 7.44 22.92
N HIS A 10 -4.01 7.41 22.91
CA HIS A 10 -3.24 6.22 23.26
C HIS A 10 -3.19 5.96 24.77
N ARG A 11 -3.39 4.69 25.16
CA ARG A 11 -3.17 4.22 26.52
C ARG A 11 -1.69 4.30 26.90
N LEU A 12 -1.38 4.38 28.20
CA LEU A 12 0.01 4.46 28.69
C LEU A 12 0.89 3.33 28.16
N ARG A 13 0.38 2.09 28.10
CA ARG A 13 1.09 0.91 27.59
C ARG A 13 1.48 0.99 26.11
N THR A 14 0.76 1.81 25.32
CA THR A 14 1.04 1.98 23.88
C THR A 14 1.90 3.22 23.60
N LYS A 15 2.01 4.15 24.54
CA LYS A 15 2.88 5.33 24.41
C LYS A 15 4.36 4.97 24.42
N ALA A 16 4.76 3.98 25.22
CA ALA A 16 6.17 3.56 25.30
C ALA A 16 6.68 2.99 23.96
N PRO A 17 6.03 2.00 23.31
CA PRO A 17 6.48 1.52 22.01
C PRO A 17 6.43 2.61 20.92
N LEU A 18 5.42 3.49 20.91
CA LEU A 18 5.38 4.61 19.95
C LEU A 18 6.55 5.59 20.17
N GLY A 19 6.89 5.86 21.44
CA GLY A 19 8.06 6.66 21.80
C GLY A 19 9.37 6.02 21.35
N MET A 20 9.50 4.70 21.50
CA MET A 20 10.66 3.94 21.04
C MET A 20 10.79 3.96 19.51
N ILE A 21 9.71 3.78 18.77
CA ILE A 21 9.70 3.88 17.30
C ILE A 21 10.20 5.26 16.88
N ARG A 22 9.69 6.33 17.48
CA ARG A 22 10.13 7.70 17.20
C ARG A 22 11.63 7.89 17.48
N LEU A 23 12.14 7.36 18.60
CA LEU A 23 13.54 7.47 19.00
C LEU A 23 14.46 6.75 18.02
N VAL A 24 14.12 5.51 17.65
CA VAL A 24 14.93 4.67 16.76
C VAL A 24 14.89 5.18 15.31
N SER A 25 13.71 5.54 14.80
CA SER A 25 13.57 6.05 13.43
C SER A 25 14.06 7.47 13.25
N ARG A 26 14.15 8.24 14.33
CA ARG A 26 14.41 9.70 14.34
C ARG A 26 13.40 10.47 13.49
N GLN A 27 12.24 9.88 13.24
CA GLN A 27 11.15 10.45 12.43
C GLN A 27 9.84 10.45 13.23
N PRO A 28 8.89 11.34 12.92
CA PRO A 28 7.55 11.25 13.46
C PRO A 28 6.92 9.88 13.16
N VAL A 29 6.18 9.33 14.13
CA VAL A 29 5.44 8.09 13.91
C VAL A 29 4.27 8.39 12.96
N VAL A 30 4.20 7.66 11.85
CA VAL A 30 3.14 7.83 10.85
C VAL A 30 1.77 7.40 11.39
N ASP A 31 0.70 8.01 10.88
CA ASP A 31 -0.66 7.83 11.40
C ASP A 31 -1.17 6.38 11.28
N ALA A 32 -0.78 5.66 10.25
CA ALA A 32 -1.11 4.23 10.12
C ALA A 32 -0.60 3.40 11.31
N VAL A 33 0.62 3.65 11.78
CA VAL A 33 1.19 2.99 12.97
C VAL A 33 0.45 3.45 14.24
N LYS A 34 0.18 4.75 14.39
CA LYS A 34 -0.60 5.26 15.52
C LYS A 34 -1.99 4.60 15.58
N LEU A 35 -2.68 4.48 14.45
CA LEU A 35 -4.00 3.84 14.39
C LEU A 35 -3.93 2.36 14.78
N ALA A 36 -2.94 1.62 14.25
CA ALA A 36 -2.73 0.21 14.60
C ALA A 36 -2.52 0.01 16.11
N PHE A 37 -1.79 0.91 16.77
CA PHE A 37 -1.60 0.87 18.23
C PHE A 37 -2.78 1.39 19.04
N TYR A 38 -3.71 2.15 18.43
CA TYR A 38 -4.90 2.65 19.12
C TYR A 38 -5.91 1.56 19.44
N ARG A 39 -6.28 0.77 18.45
CA ARG A 39 -7.21 -0.37 18.55
C ARG A 39 -6.68 -1.54 17.74
N PRO A 40 -5.64 -2.24 18.23
CA PRO A 40 -4.99 -3.31 17.47
C PRO A 40 -5.93 -4.45 17.06
N GLU A 41 -6.98 -4.71 17.82
CA GLU A 41 -8.02 -5.69 17.51
C GLU A 41 -8.84 -5.35 16.26
N PHE A 42 -8.89 -4.08 15.86
CA PHE A 42 -9.60 -3.61 14.66
C PHE A 42 -8.66 -3.11 13.57
N TYR A 43 -7.59 -2.42 13.94
CA TYR A 43 -6.73 -1.71 13.00
C TYR A 43 -5.32 -2.27 12.91
N GLY A 44 -5.02 -3.29 13.72
CA GLY A 44 -3.71 -3.96 13.75
C GLY A 44 -3.53 -4.97 12.61
N GLY A 45 -3.93 -4.64 11.39
CA GLY A 45 -3.92 -5.53 10.23
C GLY A 45 -2.55 -5.87 9.65
N GLY A 46 -1.45 -5.62 10.39
CA GLY A 46 -0.08 -5.80 9.88
C GLY A 46 0.20 -7.20 9.34
N ALA A 47 -0.30 -8.25 9.99
CA ALA A 47 -0.11 -9.64 9.55
C ALA A 47 -0.76 -9.90 8.18
N LEU A 48 -2.01 -9.43 7.97
CA LEU A 48 -2.71 -9.58 6.71
C LEU A 48 -2.02 -8.79 5.59
N THR A 49 -1.63 -7.55 5.89
CA THR A 49 -0.91 -6.70 4.93
C THR A 49 0.46 -7.29 4.61
N ASN A 50 1.18 -7.81 5.63
CA ASN A 50 2.47 -8.44 5.40
C ASN A 50 2.36 -9.69 4.53
N GLU A 51 1.36 -10.52 4.73
CA GLU A 51 1.14 -11.70 3.89
C GLU A 51 0.87 -11.29 2.43
N ALA A 52 -0.04 -10.35 2.18
CA ALA A 52 -0.33 -9.86 0.83
C ALA A 52 0.90 -9.23 0.15
N MET A 53 1.72 -8.49 0.90
CA MET A 53 2.81 -7.69 0.34
C MET A 53 4.18 -8.38 0.35
N ARG A 54 4.38 -9.37 1.24
CA ARG A 54 5.67 -10.05 1.46
C ARG A 54 5.57 -11.57 1.48
N GLY A 55 4.37 -12.16 1.52
CA GLY A 55 4.15 -13.60 1.39
C GLY A 55 4.70 -14.14 0.07
N PRO A 56 4.81 -15.48 -0.08
CA PRO A 56 5.25 -16.11 -1.32
C PRO A 56 4.38 -15.66 -2.51
N SER A 57 5.01 -15.21 -3.59
CA SER A 57 4.32 -14.76 -4.82
C SER A 57 5.28 -14.75 -5.99
N ALA A 58 4.75 -14.93 -7.18
CA ALA A 58 5.50 -14.71 -8.42
C ALA A 58 5.60 -13.22 -8.79
N TRP A 59 4.80 -12.34 -8.19
CA TRP A 59 4.99 -10.89 -8.28
C TRP A 59 6.15 -10.46 -7.38
N SER A 60 7.05 -9.67 -7.93
CA SER A 60 8.12 -9.05 -7.13
C SER A 60 7.55 -8.11 -6.06
N VAL A 61 8.37 -7.78 -5.05
CA VAL A 61 7.99 -6.79 -4.03
C VAL A 61 7.67 -5.45 -4.68
N GLY A 62 8.47 -5.02 -5.67
CA GLY A 62 8.27 -3.75 -6.38
C GLY A 62 6.93 -3.69 -7.12
N GLU A 63 6.54 -4.78 -7.79
CA GLU A 63 5.25 -4.87 -8.48
C GLU A 63 4.08 -4.82 -7.49
N ARG A 64 4.17 -5.51 -6.35
CA ARG A 64 3.13 -5.45 -5.31
C ARG A 64 3.03 -4.05 -4.67
N GLU A 65 4.14 -3.37 -4.47
CA GLU A 65 4.14 -1.98 -4.01
C GLU A 65 3.53 -1.03 -5.08
N LEU A 66 3.79 -1.29 -6.35
CA LEU A 66 3.16 -0.55 -7.45
C LEU A 66 1.65 -0.81 -7.53
N MET A 67 1.21 -2.07 -7.35
CA MET A 67 -0.22 -2.40 -7.24
C MET A 67 -0.88 -1.65 -6.08
N ALA A 68 -0.22 -1.61 -4.92
CA ALA A 68 -0.67 -0.87 -3.76
C ALA A 68 -0.80 0.63 -4.06
N ALA A 69 0.24 1.25 -4.64
CA ALA A 69 0.21 2.65 -5.03
C ALA A 69 -0.93 2.96 -6.02
N TYR A 70 -1.12 2.09 -7.03
CA TYR A 70 -2.14 2.28 -8.05
C TYR A 70 -3.57 2.14 -7.48
N VAL A 71 -3.84 1.13 -6.64
CA VAL A 71 -5.13 1.00 -5.94
C VAL A 71 -5.40 2.22 -5.05
N SER A 72 -4.36 2.70 -4.37
CA SER A 72 -4.46 3.89 -3.51
C SER A 72 -4.69 5.17 -4.29
N GLU A 73 -4.14 5.30 -5.51
CA GLU A 73 -4.43 6.42 -6.42
C GLU A 73 -5.91 6.40 -6.84
N VAL A 74 -6.43 5.24 -7.22
CA VAL A 74 -7.86 5.08 -7.57
C VAL A 74 -8.77 5.41 -6.37
N ASN A 75 -8.36 5.04 -5.14
CA ASN A 75 -9.06 5.38 -3.90
C ASN A 75 -8.83 6.82 -3.42
N ARG A 76 -8.00 7.61 -4.12
CA ARG A 76 -7.63 8.98 -3.75
C ARG A 76 -7.08 9.06 -2.32
N CYS A 77 -6.13 8.18 -1.98
CA CYS A 77 -5.48 8.15 -0.68
C CYS A 77 -4.04 8.70 -0.79
N PRO A 78 -3.81 10.00 -0.60
CA PRO A 78 -2.49 10.59 -0.79
C PRO A 78 -1.42 10.03 0.15
N PHE A 79 -1.81 9.61 1.36
CA PHE A 79 -0.90 8.99 2.32
C PHE A 79 -0.34 7.67 1.78
N CYS A 80 -1.20 6.77 1.32
CA CYS A 80 -0.78 5.46 0.80
C CYS A 80 -0.07 5.60 -0.55
N VAL A 81 -0.53 6.48 -1.44
CA VAL A 81 0.16 6.80 -2.71
C VAL A 81 1.60 7.20 -2.44
N ALA A 82 1.84 8.16 -1.55
CA ALA A 82 3.19 8.63 -1.24
C ALA A 82 4.09 7.51 -0.68
N ALA A 83 3.58 6.72 0.27
CA ALA A 83 4.33 5.64 0.90
C ALA A 83 4.70 4.53 -0.08
N HIS A 84 3.73 4.06 -0.89
CA HIS A 84 3.93 2.91 -1.76
C HIS A 84 4.63 3.26 -3.07
N THR A 85 4.46 4.47 -3.59
CA THR A 85 5.30 4.99 -4.69
C THR A 85 6.77 5.04 -4.27
N ALA A 86 7.07 5.59 -3.11
CA ALA A 86 8.45 5.63 -2.62
C ALA A 86 9.05 4.23 -2.40
N THR A 87 8.26 3.29 -1.89
CA THR A 87 8.71 1.91 -1.66
C THR A 87 8.92 1.18 -2.99
N SER A 88 8.01 1.34 -3.94
CA SER A 88 8.13 0.80 -5.30
C SER A 88 9.38 1.33 -6.00
N ASN A 89 9.65 2.64 -5.94
CA ASN A 89 10.83 3.27 -6.50
C ASN A 89 12.14 2.66 -5.95
N LEU A 90 12.21 2.41 -4.65
CA LEU A 90 13.37 1.74 -4.06
C LEU A 90 13.54 0.31 -4.58
N CYS A 91 12.45 -0.43 -4.79
CA CYS A 91 12.49 -1.79 -5.30
C CYS A 91 12.88 -1.87 -6.78
N TYR A 92 12.42 -0.93 -7.61
CA TYR A 92 12.80 -0.83 -9.03
C TYR A 92 14.18 -0.22 -9.24
N GLY A 93 14.67 0.56 -8.26
CA GLY A 93 15.91 1.32 -8.40
C GLY A 93 15.76 2.53 -9.33
N ASP A 94 14.53 2.98 -9.58
CA ASP A 94 14.23 4.18 -10.36
C ASP A 94 13.03 4.95 -9.79
N HIS A 95 12.86 6.19 -10.22
CA HIS A 95 11.75 7.06 -9.82
C HIS A 95 10.72 7.30 -10.94
N ALA A 96 10.94 6.74 -12.12
CA ALA A 96 10.14 7.02 -13.30
C ALA A 96 8.99 6.02 -13.47
N THR A 97 9.23 4.73 -13.23
CA THR A 97 8.25 3.66 -13.50
C THR A 97 6.95 3.84 -12.72
N ALA A 98 7.02 4.06 -11.40
CA ALA A 98 5.82 4.26 -10.59
C ALA A 98 5.10 5.56 -10.97
N ALA A 99 5.83 6.67 -11.14
CA ALA A 99 5.26 7.95 -11.53
C ALA A 99 4.55 7.87 -12.90
N ALA A 100 5.17 7.22 -13.90
CA ALA A 100 4.57 7.02 -15.22
C ALA A 100 3.29 6.15 -15.13
N THR A 101 3.32 5.09 -14.32
CA THR A 101 2.17 4.19 -14.14
C THR A 101 0.96 4.90 -13.50
N LEU A 102 1.20 5.77 -12.53
CA LEU A 102 0.14 6.56 -11.90
C LEU A 102 -0.39 7.68 -12.80
N ALA A 103 0.48 8.25 -13.66
CA ALA A 103 0.08 9.29 -14.60
C ALA A 103 -0.74 8.73 -15.78
N ASP A 104 -0.29 7.64 -16.40
CA ASP A 104 -0.97 6.97 -17.50
C ASP A 104 -0.57 5.50 -17.55
N LEU A 105 -1.47 4.64 -17.12
CA LEU A 105 -1.27 3.19 -17.09
C LEU A 105 -0.95 2.61 -18.48
N GLU A 106 -1.56 3.16 -19.54
CA GLU A 106 -1.49 2.57 -20.87
C GLU A 106 -0.13 2.78 -21.53
N THR A 107 0.54 3.88 -21.25
CA THR A 107 1.85 4.21 -21.81
C THR A 107 3.01 3.94 -20.83
N ALA A 108 2.72 3.51 -19.60
CA ALA A 108 3.73 3.25 -18.59
C ALA A 108 4.75 2.17 -19.02
N PRO A 109 6.04 2.29 -18.64
CA PRO A 109 7.09 1.33 -19.02
C PRO A 109 7.07 0.05 -18.15
N ILE A 110 5.92 -0.62 -18.09
CA ILE A 110 5.69 -1.87 -17.35
C ILE A 110 5.30 -3.01 -18.29
N THR A 111 5.42 -4.25 -17.82
CA THR A 111 5.05 -5.42 -18.60
C THR A 111 3.53 -5.50 -18.81
N GLU A 112 3.08 -6.10 -19.92
CA GLU A 112 1.65 -6.24 -20.19
C GLU A 112 0.91 -7.12 -19.16
N PRO A 113 1.48 -8.21 -18.61
CA PRO A 113 0.88 -8.92 -17.48
C PRO A 113 0.57 -8.01 -16.28
N LEU A 114 1.52 -7.15 -15.89
CA LEU A 114 1.31 -6.22 -14.79
C LEU A 114 0.28 -5.13 -15.16
N ARG A 115 0.35 -4.59 -16.39
CA ARG A 115 -0.61 -3.60 -16.89
C ARG A 115 -2.04 -4.11 -16.89
N ALA A 116 -2.27 -5.31 -17.43
CA ALA A 116 -3.59 -5.94 -17.46
C ALA A 116 -4.11 -6.19 -16.03
N THR A 117 -3.22 -6.61 -15.12
CA THR A 117 -3.57 -6.79 -13.72
C THR A 117 -3.97 -5.45 -13.07
N LEU A 118 -3.22 -4.38 -13.30
CA LEU A 118 -3.56 -3.05 -12.76
C LEU A 118 -4.88 -2.51 -13.32
N ARG A 119 -5.19 -2.74 -14.62
CA ARG A 119 -6.52 -2.41 -15.20
C ARG A 119 -7.65 -3.10 -14.42
N LEU A 120 -7.51 -4.41 -14.16
CA LEU A 120 -8.47 -5.18 -13.40
C LEU A 120 -8.62 -4.65 -11.96
N LEU A 121 -7.50 -4.43 -11.25
CA LEU A 121 -7.54 -3.89 -9.89
C LEU A 121 -8.16 -2.48 -9.85
N GLY A 122 -7.85 -1.64 -10.81
CA GLY A 122 -8.43 -0.31 -10.94
C GLY A 122 -9.94 -0.35 -11.20
N ARG A 123 -10.41 -1.25 -12.08
CA ARG A 123 -11.84 -1.47 -12.32
C ARG A 123 -12.54 -1.98 -11.06
N LEU A 124 -12.00 -3.02 -10.42
CA LEU A 124 -12.52 -3.57 -9.18
C LEU A 124 -12.66 -2.48 -8.09
N THR A 125 -11.66 -1.61 -7.98
CA THR A 125 -11.64 -0.54 -6.97
C THR A 125 -12.69 0.53 -7.26
N ARG A 126 -12.91 0.91 -8.54
CA ARG A 126 -13.90 1.93 -8.93
C ARG A 126 -15.33 1.41 -8.95
N GLU A 127 -15.52 0.21 -9.52
CA GLU A 127 -16.84 -0.34 -9.82
C GLU A 127 -17.31 -1.37 -8.79
N HIS A 128 -16.43 -1.77 -7.86
CA HIS A 128 -16.66 -2.77 -6.82
C HIS A 128 -16.97 -4.18 -7.35
N SER A 129 -16.81 -4.40 -8.64
CA SER A 129 -17.02 -5.66 -9.32
C SER A 129 -16.16 -5.77 -10.56
N VAL A 130 -15.90 -6.99 -10.98
CA VAL A 130 -15.31 -7.36 -12.26
C VAL A 130 -16.07 -8.53 -12.84
N ASP A 131 -16.04 -8.69 -14.16
CA ASP A 131 -16.70 -9.81 -14.81
C ASP A 131 -15.71 -10.90 -15.28
N ALA A 132 -16.23 -11.97 -15.85
CA ALA A 132 -15.40 -13.08 -16.31
C ALA A 132 -14.55 -12.71 -17.53
N GLU A 133 -14.89 -11.66 -18.28
CA GLU A 133 -14.11 -11.18 -19.42
C GLU A 133 -12.87 -10.43 -18.93
N ASP A 134 -13.01 -9.59 -17.92
CA ASP A 134 -11.88 -8.92 -17.26
C ASP A 134 -10.84 -9.92 -16.75
N VAL A 135 -11.31 -10.98 -16.08
CA VAL A 135 -10.43 -12.04 -15.57
C VAL A 135 -9.73 -12.78 -16.73
N ARG A 136 -10.49 -13.13 -17.76
CA ARG A 136 -9.90 -13.80 -18.95
C ARG A 136 -8.87 -12.93 -19.65
N ALA A 137 -9.10 -11.62 -19.74
CA ALA A 137 -8.15 -10.68 -20.34
C ALA A 137 -6.81 -10.67 -19.58
N VAL A 138 -6.83 -10.70 -18.25
CA VAL A 138 -5.60 -10.81 -17.44
C VAL A 138 -4.91 -12.14 -17.67
N LEU A 139 -5.63 -13.26 -17.59
CA LEU A 139 -5.05 -14.60 -17.78
C LEU A 139 -4.47 -14.79 -19.18
N ALA A 140 -5.05 -14.16 -20.21
CA ALA A 140 -4.56 -14.21 -21.59
C ALA A 140 -3.17 -13.56 -21.76
N THR A 141 -2.73 -12.70 -20.84
CA THR A 141 -1.38 -12.12 -20.84
C THR A 141 -0.31 -13.04 -20.25
N GLY A 142 -0.68 -14.22 -19.78
CA GLY A 142 0.22 -15.18 -19.13
C GLY A 142 0.25 -15.07 -17.60
N VAL A 143 -0.55 -14.21 -17.01
CA VAL A 143 -0.75 -14.18 -15.55
C VAL A 143 -1.41 -15.47 -15.09
N THR A 144 -0.84 -16.13 -14.09
CA THR A 144 -1.42 -17.36 -13.52
C THR A 144 -2.57 -17.04 -12.59
N ALA A 145 -3.42 -18.03 -12.32
CA ALA A 145 -4.51 -17.89 -11.33
C ALA A 145 -3.98 -17.56 -9.93
N GLU A 146 -2.81 -18.09 -9.55
CA GLU A 146 -2.18 -17.78 -8.26
C GLU A 146 -1.68 -16.32 -8.23
N GLN A 147 -1.02 -15.85 -9.29
CA GLN A 147 -0.63 -14.43 -9.39
C GLN A 147 -1.84 -13.50 -9.32
N LEU A 148 -2.96 -13.87 -9.94
CA LEU A 148 -4.17 -13.08 -9.86
C LEU A 148 -4.75 -13.03 -8.43
N LYS A 149 -4.75 -14.16 -7.70
CA LYS A 149 -5.15 -14.21 -6.29
C LYS A 149 -4.26 -13.31 -5.42
N ASP A 150 -2.95 -13.34 -5.64
CA ASP A 150 -2.00 -12.50 -4.92
C ASP A 150 -2.26 -11.01 -5.18
N ALA A 151 -2.51 -10.63 -6.44
CA ALA A 151 -2.86 -9.25 -6.79
C ALA A 151 -4.20 -8.81 -6.14
N LEU A 152 -5.19 -9.70 -6.10
CA LEU A 152 -6.45 -9.44 -5.40
C LEU A 152 -6.26 -9.31 -3.88
N ALA A 153 -5.33 -10.05 -3.27
CA ALA A 153 -4.98 -9.88 -1.86
C ALA A 153 -4.38 -8.49 -1.59
N VAL A 154 -3.48 -7.99 -2.46
CA VAL A 154 -2.99 -6.61 -2.40
C VAL A 154 -4.16 -5.62 -2.49
N SER A 155 -5.05 -5.79 -3.47
CA SER A 155 -6.23 -4.93 -3.63
C SER A 155 -7.12 -4.93 -2.39
N LEU A 156 -7.38 -6.09 -1.79
CA LEU A 156 -8.19 -6.21 -0.57
C LEU A 156 -7.62 -5.34 0.56
N VAL A 157 -6.35 -5.52 0.89
CA VAL A 157 -5.75 -4.83 2.04
C VAL A 157 -5.68 -3.32 1.81
N PHE A 158 -5.43 -2.86 0.58
CA PHE A 158 -5.38 -1.42 0.29
C PHE A 158 -6.76 -0.79 0.15
N ASN A 159 -7.76 -1.50 -0.35
CA ASN A 159 -9.15 -1.03 -0.28
C ASN A 159 -9.66 -0.86 1.16
N ILE A 160 -9.14 -1.60 2.13
CA ILE A 160 -9.41 -1.38 3.56
C ILE A 160 -8.57 -0.22 4.10
N THR A 161 -7.27 -0.26 3.89
CA THR A 161 -6.31 0.70 4.47
C THR A 161 -6.56 2.12 3.98
N ASP A 162 -6.80 2.30 2.68
CA ASP A 162 -7.07 3.60 2.07
C ASP A 162 -8.34 4.25 2.65
N ARG A 163 -9.41 3.46 2.85
CA ARG A 163 -10.65 3.96 3.46
C ARG A 163 -10.43 4.40 4.90
N LEU A 164 -9.63 3.66 5.66
CA LEU A 164 -9.26 4.07 7.02
C LEU A 164 -8.39 5.33 7.01
N ALA A 165 -7.37 5.38 6.15
CA ALA A 165 -6.49 6.54 6.01
C ALA A 165 -7.28 7.80 5.63
N ASN A 166 -8.19 7.71 4.67
CA ASN A 166 -9.06 8.82 4.27
C ASN A 166 -10.06 9.20 5.36
N ALA A 167 -10.67 8.22 6.05
CA ALA A 167 -11.63 8.49 7.12
C ALA A 167 -10.99 9.18 8.33
N PHE A 168 -9.75 8.81 8.67
CA PHE A 168 -8.98 9.41 9.76
C PHE A 168 -8.13 10.61 9.33
N ASP A 169 -8.15 10.95 8.03
CA ASP A 169 -7.40 12.05 7.43
C ASP A 169 -5.90 11.98 7.79
N PHE A 170 -5.27 10.87 7.38
CA PHE A 170 -3.86 10.63 7.69
C PHE A 170 -2.97 11.70 7.06
N GLU A 171 -2.07 12.22 7.86
CA GLU A 171 -1.10 13.21 7.41
C GLU A 171 -0.04 12.58 6.49
N VAL A 172 0.14 13.17 5.32
CA VAL A 172 1.25 12.80 4.43
C VAL A 172 2.55 13.31 5.04
N ALA A 173 3.43 12.37 5.39
CA ALA A 173 4.70 12.71 6.02
C ALA A 173 5.63 13.47 5.07
N GLY A 174 6.57 14.22 5.62
CA GLY A 174 7.57 14.91 4.81
C GLY A 174 8.52 13.93 4.09
N PRO A 175 9.23 14.38 3.03
CA PRO A 175 10.03 13.51 2.14
C PRO A 175 11.00 12.60 2.88
N ALA A 176 11.72 13.10 3.88
CA ALA A 176 12.66 12.31 4.67
C ALA A 176 12.00 11.17 5.46
N ALA A 177 10.78 11.40 5.98
CA ALA A 177 10.03 10.40 6.71
C ALA A 177 9.43 9.34 5.76
N ILE A 178 8.96 9.76 4.58
CA ILE A 178 8.50 8.85 3.51
C ILE A 178 9.64 7.94 3.09
N GLU A 179 10.81 8.48 2.81
CA GLU A 179 11.99 7.70 2.41
C GLU A 179 12.45 6.73 3.51
N ALA A 180 12.46 7.18 4.77
CA ALA A 180 12.78 6.31 5.90
C ALA A 180 11.75 5.19 6.06
N GLY A 181 10.47 5.48 5.88
CA GLY A 181 9.38 4.51 5.88
C GLY A 181 9.52 3.49 4.75
N ALA A 182 9.81 3.94 3.53
CA ALA A 182 10.05 3.08 2.38
C ALA A 182 11.22 2.11 2.62
N ARG A 183 12.36 2.60 3.13
CA ARG A 183 13.49 1.74 3.52
C ARG A 183 13.11 0.71 4.59
N HIS A 184 12.26 1.11 5.55
CA HIS A 184 11.76 0.18 6.57
C HIS A 184 10.89 -0.92 5.95
N LEU A 185 9.93 -0.55 5.10
CA LEU A 185 9.03 -1.49 4.43
C LEU A 185 9.78 -2.47 3.52
N VAL A 186 10.81 -2.03 2.79
CA VAL A 186 11.64 -2.91 1.98
C VAL A 186 12.40 -3.91 2.86
N LYS A 187 12.94 -3.46 4.01
CA LYS A 187 13.80 -4.28 4.88
C LYS A 187 13.03 -5.20 5.83
N ARG A 188 11.89 -4.75 6.35
CA ARG A 188 11.15 -5.39 7.46
C ARG A 188 9.74 -5.83 7.10
N GLY A 189 9.17 -5.33 6.00
CA GLY A 189 7.76 -5.54 5.67
C GLY A 189 6.82 -4.76 6.58
N TYR A 190 5.65 -5.34 6.80
CA TYR A 190 4.50 -4.70 7.50
C TYR A 190 4.25 -5.30 8.90
N GLY A 191 5.12 -6.20 9.36
CA GLY A 191 5.01 -6.86 10.67
C GLY A 191 5.84 -6.25 11.78
#